data_75c45f974e1d97fe7e20f26e21c1e22d
#
_entry.id   75c45f974e1d97fe7e20f26e21c1e22d
#
_cell.length_a   1.000
_cell.length_b   1.000
_cell.length_c   1.000
_cell.angle_alpha   90.00
_cell.angle_beta   90.00
_cell.angle_gamma   90.00
#
_symmetry.space_group_name_H-M   'P 1'
#
loop_
_entity.id
_entity.type
_entity.pdbx_description
1 polymer ?
#
loop_
_entity_poly.entity_id
_entity_poly.type
_entity_poly.pdbx_seq_one_letter_code
_entity_poly.pdbx_strand_id
1 'polypeptide(L)'
;METTLIRLMQTVLADSHEMYIKSHGYHWNIEGKLFPMLHGFFEMIYSEVYESLDSTAEQIRQIQGRAIHSLLELDKARTVPDEVITVPADATGMLNDLFATNQLV
;
A
#
# COMPACT_ATOMS: atom_id res chain seq x y z
N MET A 1 -11.62 5.30 23.63
CA MET A 1 -12.85 5.12 22.85
C MET A 1 -12.57 5.34 21.39
N GLU A 2 -13.04 4.44 20.55
CA GLU A 2 -12.84 4.55 19.13
C GLU A 2 -13.83 5.53 18.51
N THR A 3 -13.32 6.43 17.64
CA THR A 3 -14.14 7.41 16.96
C THR A 3 -14.14 7.12 15.46
N THR A 4 -15.04 7.78 14.74
CA THR A 4 -15.08 7.69 13.27
C THR A 4 -13.74 8.12 12.65
N LEU A 5 -13.11 9.16 13.21
CA LEU A 5 -11.80 9.62 12.73
C LEU A 5 -10.74 8.53 12.88
N ILE A 6 -10.71 7.87 14.05
CA ILE A 6 -9.73 6.79 14.29
C ILE A 6 -9.94 5.66 13.28
N ARG A 7 -11.19 5.26 13.03
CA ARG A 7 -11.48 4.21 12.05
C ARG A 7 -11.04 4.58 10.64
N LEU A 8 -11.29 5.83 10.23
CA LEU A 8 -10.86 6.30 8.92
C LEU A 8 -9.34 6.27 8.80
N MET A 9 -8.63 6.67 9.85
CA MET A 9 -7.17 6.63 9.86
C MET A 9 -6.64 5.20 9.84
N GLN A 10 -7.32 4.28 10.52
CA GLN A 10 -6.96 2.86 10.46
C GLN A 10 -7.15 2.29 9.05
N THR A 11 -8.21 2.72 8.35
CA THR A 11 -8.43 2.34 6.96
C THR A 11 -7.33 2.90 6.06
N VAL A 12 -6.94 4.15 6.26
CA VAL A 12 -5.83 4.75 5.52
C VAL A 12 -4.55 3.96 5.75
N LEU A 13 -4.27 3.58 6.99
CA LEU A 13 -3.10 2.77 7.31
C LEU A 13 -3.15 1.42 6.59
N ALA A 14 -4.30 0.76 6.61
CA ALA A 14 -4.47 -0.54 5.96
C ALA A 14 -4.34 -0.45 4.43
N ASP A 15 -4.95 0.55 3.82
CA ASP A 15 -4.87 0.75 2.37
C ASP A 15 -3.46 1.14 1.93
N SER A 16 -2.78 1.96 2.73
CA SER A 16 -1.39 2.32 2.45
C SER A 16 -0.47 1.10 2.56
N HIS A 17 -0.73 0.22 3.52
CA HIS A 17 0.02 -1.03 3.65
C HIS A 17 -0.19 -1.92 2.41
N GLU A 18 -1.41 -1.97 1.87
CA GLU A 18 -1.69 -2.72 0.65
C GLU A 18 -0.93 -2.13 -0.54
N MET A 19 -0.90 -0.79 -0.66
CA MET A 19 -0.12 -0.11 -1.70
C MET A 19 1.37 -0.45 -1.59
N TYR A 20 1.89 -0.51 -0.35
CA TYR A 20 3.28 -0.90 -0.10
C TYR A 20 3.53 -2.32 -0.60
N ILE A 21 2.68 -3.28 -0.23
CA ILE A 21 2.85 -4.69 -0.63
C ILE A 21 2.85 -4.82 -2.15
N LYS A 22 1.89 -4.18 -2.83
CA LYS A 22 1.79 -4.24 -4.28
C LYS A 22 3.01 -3.66 -4.97
N SER A 23 3.41 -2.45 -4.58
CA SER A 23 4.54 -1.78 -5.22
C SER A 23 5.86 -2.51 -4.99
N HIS A 24 6.05 -3.08 -3.79
CA HIS A 24 7.24 -3.86 -3.48
C HIS A 24 7.28 -5.15 -4.30
N GLY A 25 6.14 -5.85 -4.40
CA GLY A 25 6.03 -7.07 -5.22
C GLY A 25 6.24 -6.78 -6.70
N TYR A 26 5.75 -5.67 -7.20
CA TYR A 26 5.97 -5.26 -8.60
C TYR A 26 7.43 -4.90 -8.85
N HIS A 27 8.09 -4.26 -7.88
CA HIS A 27 9.53 -4.01 -7.95
C HIS A 27 10.31 -5.32 -8.15
N TRP A 28 9.92 -6.37 -7.47
CA TRP A 28 10.58 -7.67 -7.58
C TRP A 28 10.30 -8.37 -8.91
N ASN A 29 9.06 -8.32 -9.37
CA ASN A 29 8.57 -9.23 -10.41
C ASN A 29 8.42 -8.63 -11.81
N ILE A 30 8.65 -7.33 -11.97
CA ILE A 30 8.57 -6.69 -13.29
C ILE A 30 9.58 -7.32 -14.25
N GLU A 31 9.17 -7.52 -15.51
CA GLU A 31 10.01 -8.09 -16.55
C GLU A 31 9.92 -7.24 -17.81
N GLY A 32 10.85 -7.48 -18.73
CA GLY A 32 10.83 -6.86 -20.05
C GLY A 32 11.82 -5.72 -20.19
N LYS A 33 11.68 -4.98 -21.30
CA LYS A 33 12.63 -3.92 -21.67
C LYS A 33 12.66 -2.77 -20.67
N LEU A 34 11.56 -2.53 -19.98
CA LEU A 34 11.45 -1.42 -19.04
C LEU A 34 11.86 -1.83 -17.62
N PHE A 35 12.37 -3.05 -17.43
CA PHE A 35 12.74 -3.53 -16.11
C PHE A 35 13.62 -2.55 -15.33
N PRO A 36 14.77 -2.07 -15.86
CA PRO A 36 15.65 -1.22 -15.04
C PRO A 36 14.97 0.06 -14.58
N MET A 37 14.18 0.69 -15.45
CA MET A 37 13.49 1.94 -15.13
C MET A 37 12.35 1.72 -14.15
N LEU A 38 11.51 0.71 -14.39
CA LEU A 38 10.34 0.45 -13.57
C LEU A 38 10.69 -0.20 -12.24
N HIS A 39 11.73 -1.03 -12.20
CA HIS A 39 12.26 -1.58 -10.96
C HIS A 39 12.60 -0.44 -9.98
N GLY A 40 13.34 0.56 -10.46
CA GLY A 40 13.69 1.74 -9.68
C GLY A 40 12.49 2.62 -9.34
N PHE A 41 11.55 2.76 -10.28
CA PHE A 41 10.33 3.54 -10.04
C PHE A 41 9.48 2.91 -8.96
N PHE A 42 9.28 1.60 -8.99
CA PHE A 42 8.52 0.89 -7.97
C PHE A 42 9.23 0.95 -6.61
N GLU A 43 10.56 0.94 -6.59
CA GLU A 43 11.32 1.12 -5.35
C GLU A 43 11.06 2.49 -4.73
N MET A 44 11.01 3.52 -5.54
CA MET A 44 10.68 4.87 -5.06
C MET A 44 9.30 4.87 -4.41
N ILE A 45 8.32 4.25 -5.07
CA ILE A 45 6.95 4.21 -4.56
C ILE A 45 6.89 3.46 -3.23
N TYR A 46 7.40 2.23 -3.17
CA TYR A 46 7.26 1.47 -1.93
C TYR A 46 8.04 2.07 -0.78
N SER A 47 9.15 2.73 -1.06
CA SER A 47 9.95 3.38 -0.02
C SER A 47 9.19 4.56 0.60
N GLU A 48 8.57 5.39 -0.24
CA GLU A 48 7.78 6.53 0.25
C GLU A 48 6.55 6.06 1.02
N VAL A 49 5.85 5.05 0.51
CA VAL A 49 4.67 4.51 1.18
C VAL A 49 5.06 3.90 2.52
N TYR A 50 6.16 3.16 2.56
CA TYR A 50 6.64 2.53 3.78
C TYR A 50 6.90 3.56 4.88
N GLU A 51 7.56 4.66 4.53
CA GLU A 51 7.81 5.74 5.50
C GLU A 51 6.51 6.35 6.00
N SER A 52 5.51 6.50 5.14
CA SER A 52 4.23 7.07 5.53
C SER A 52 3.45 6.18 6.50
N LEU A 53 3.70 4.87 6.50
CA LEU A 53 3.03 3.95 7.42
C LEU A 53 3.33 4.29 8.87
N ASP A 54 4.61 4.53 9.17
CA ASP A 54 5.03 4.86 10.53
C ASP A 54 4.40 6.16 11.00
N SER A 55 4.44 7.18 10.17
CA SER A 55 3.88 8.48 10.47
C SER A 55 2.36 8.39 10.71
N THR A 56 1.64 7.65 9.86
CA THR A 56 0.19 7.47 10.01
C THR A 56 -0.14 6.73 11.31
N ALA A 57 0.59 5.65 11.59
CA ALA A 57 0.38 4.87 12.81
C ALA A 57 0.61 5.71 14.07
N GLU A 58 1.67 6.51 14.06
CA GLU A 58 1.98 7.38 15.20
C GLU A 58 0.93 8.46 15.40
N GLN A 59 0.38 9.02 14.31
CA GLN A 59 -0.70 10.00 14.41
C GLN A 59 -1.97 9.37 15.02
N ILE A 60 -2.27 8.12 14.69
CA ILE A 60 -3.37 7.40 15.31
C ILE A 60 -3.15 7.30 16.83
N ARG A 61 -1.92 7.00 17.25
CA ARG A 61 -1.59 6.93 18.67
C ARG A 61 -1.68 8.30 19.37
N GLN A 62 -1.33 9.37 18.66
CA GLN A 62 -1.41 10.72 19.23
C GLN A 62 -2.83 11.11 19.59
N ILE A 63 -3.83 10.62 18.88
CA ILE A 63 -5.24 10.85 19.21
C ILE A 63 -5.84 9.71 20.01
N GLN A 64 -4.98 8.88 20.60
CA GLN A 64 -5.32 7.78 21.51
C GLN A 64 -6.08 6.62 20.85
N GLY A 65 -5.93 6.48 19.51
CA GLY A 65 -6.41 5.32 18.81
C GLY A 65 -5.39 4.19 18.86
N ARG A 66 -5.81 3.00 18.47
CA ARG A 66 -4.92 1.86 18.35
C ARG A 66 -4.41 1.77 16.92
N ALA A 67 -3.10 1.70 16.76
CA ALA A 67 -2.49 1.44 15.45
C ALA A 67 -2.55 -0.06 15.19
N ILE A 68 -3.45 -0.48 14.28
CA ILE A 68 -3.60 -1.89 13.94
C ILE A 68 -2.33 -2.39 13.26
N HIS A 69 -1.92 -3.62 13.56
CA HIS A 69 -0.61 -4.10 13.09
C HIS A 69 -0.55 -5.59 12.76
N SER A 70 -1.66 -6.33 12.87
CA SER A 70 -1.68 -7.71 12.41
C SER A 70 -2.19 -7.77 10.97
N LEU A 71 -1.77 -8.77 10.21
CA LEU A 71 -2.24 -8.95 8.84
C LEU A 71 -3.76 -9.10 8.78
N LEU A 72 -4.34 -9.80 9.75
CA LEU A 72 -5.79 -9.99 9.80
C LEU A 72 -6.52 -8.66 10.02
N GLU A 73 -6.04 -7.83 10.96
CA GLU A 73 -6.65 -6.53 11.22
C GLU A 73 -6.55 -5.61 10.01
N LEU A 74 -5.39 -5.59 9.35
CA LEU A 74 -5.20 -4.78 8.16
C LEU A 74 -6.12 -5.26 7.03
N ASP A 75 -6.26 -6.57 6.85
CA ASP A 75 -7.15 -7.13 5.83
C ASP A 75 -8.60 -6.71 6.06
N LYS A 76 -9.05 -6.71 7.30
CA LYS A 76 -10.42 -6.33 7.63
C LYS A 76 -10.68 -4.83 7.45
N ALA A 77 -9.67 -3.99 7.65
CA ALA A 77 -9.83 -2.55 7.58
C ALA A 77 -9.64 -1.98 6.18
N ARG A 78 -8.97 -2.71 5.28
CA ARG A 78 -8.67 -2.19 3.94
C ARG A 78 -9.92 -2.12 3.05
N THR A 79 -9.92 -1.16 2.15
CA THR A 79 -10.91 -1.05 1.07
C THR A 79 -10.28 -1.41 -0.27
N VAL A 80 -8.96 -1.30 -0.39
CA VAL A 80 -8.22 -1.66 -1.59
C VAL A 80 -8.21 -3.18 -1.76
N PRO A 81 -8.57 -3.73 -2.94
CA PRO A 81 -8.51 -5.17 -3.17
C PRO A 81 -7.09 -5.71 -3.09
N ASP A 82 -6.94 -6.91 -2.51
CA ASP A 82 -5.65 -7.61 -2.45
C ASP A 82 -5.48 -8.48 -3.70
N GLU A 83 -5.53 -7.83 -4.86
CA GLU A 83 -5.32 -8.49 -6.14
C GLU A 83 -4.08 -7.86 -6.79
N VAL A 84 -3.18 -8.68 -7.28
CA VAL A 84 -1.94 -8.21 -7.89
C VAL A 84 -1.78 -8.82 -9.28
N ILE A 85 -1.04 -8.12 -10.13
CA ILE A 85 -0.69 -8.61 -11.46
C ILE A 85 0.50 -9.57 -11.31
N THR A 86 0.29 -10.83 -11.65
CA THR A 86 1.33 -11.85 -11.46
C THR A 86 1.88 -12.41 -12.76
N VAL A 87 1.00 -12.77 -13.71
CA VAL A 87 1.41 -13.40 -14.97
C VAL A 87 0.49 -12.93 -16.09
N PRO A 88 1.03 -12.45 -17.21
CA PRO A 88 2.42 -12.10 -17.38
C PRO A 88 2.82 -10.89 -16.54
N ALA A 89 4.11 -10.75 -16.25
CA ALA A 89 4.63 -9.60 -15.49
C ALA A 89 4.58 -8.35 -16.36
N ASP A 90 3.40 -7.80 -16.53
CA ASP A 90 3.08 -6.76 -17.51
C ASP A 90 3.21 -5.37 -16.89
N ALA A 91 4.13 -4.57 -17.45
CA ALA A 91 4.40 -3.22 -17.00
C ALA A 91 3.14 -2.34 -17.01
N THR A 92 2.35 -2.40 -18.08
CA THR A 92 1.14 -1.60 -18.23
C THR A 92 0.11 -1.99 -17.17
N GLY A 93 -0.09 -3.30 -16.96
CA GLY A 93 -1.03 -3.80 -15.95
C GLY A 93 -0.62 -3.39 -14.56
N MET A 94 0.66 -3.52 -14.22
CA MET A 94 1.18 -3.13 -12.90
C MET A 94 1.01 -1.63 -12.65
N LEU A 95 1.33 -0.78 -13.63
CA LEU A 95 1.17 0.66 -13.51
C LEU A 95 -0.30 1.04 -13.34
N ASN A 96 -1.19 0.44 -14.11
CA ASN A 96 -2.62 0.71 -14.00
C ASN A 96 -3.17 0.27 -12.64
N ASP A 97 -2.72 -0.86 -12.13
CA ASP A 97 -3.14 -1.32 -10.81
C ASP A 97 -2.69 -0.36 -9.71
N LEU A 98 -1.44 0.09 -9.75
CA LEU A 98 -0.94 1.05 -8.76
C LEU A 98 -1.65 2.39 -8.86
N PHE A 99 -1.97 2.83 -10.07
CA PHE A 99 -2.73 4.06 -10.25
C PHE A 99 -4.11 3.95 -9.62
N ALA A 100 -4.84 2.87 -9.90
CA ALA A 100 -6.15 2.64 -9.33
C ALA A 100 -6.09 2.51 -7.80
N THR A 101 -5.09 1.82 -7.28
CA THR A 101 -4.87 1.66 -5.84
C THR A 101 -4.62 3.02 -5.19
N ASN A 102 -3.79 3.85 -5.80
CA ASN A 102 -3.48 5.18 -5.27
C ASN A 102 -4.71 6.07 -5.19
N GLN A 103 -5.65 5.92 -6.10
CA GLN A 103 -6.89 6.71 -6.07
C GLN A 103 -7.79 6.33 -4.90
N LEU A 104 -7.68 5.10 -4.40
CA LEU A 104 -8.48 4.63 -3.26
C LEU A 104 -7.83 4.99 -1.92
N VAL A 105 -6.52 5.12 -1.88
CA VAL A 105 -5.78 5.47 -0.66
C VAL A 105 -5.81 7.01 -0.37
#